data_66f217c5068bf050ee800749d64aae35
#
_entry.id   66f217c5068bf050ee800749d64aae35
#
_cell.length_a   1.000
_cell.length_b   1.000
_cell.length_c   1.000
_cell.angle_alpha   90.00
_cell.angle_beta   90.00
_cell.angle_gamma   90.00
#
_symmetry.space_group_name_H-M   'P 1'
#
loop_
_entity.id
_entity.type
_entity.pdbx_description
1 polymer ?
#
loop_
_entity_poly.entity_id
_entity_poly.type
_entity_poly.pdbx_seq_one_letter_code
_entity_poly.pdbx_strand_id
1 'polypeptide(L)'
;VRAVGIHLVQDTRRDDAPGRSAVAGITPGNALSGVRMCRSDGAIVDAVGDEPALVLIDAPVVVPDVAGRRDVEHVLAWLDISAFPVTAPRMDKAFGGARAVALGAALASAGHVVAEALPDQVLRQLIWEQGHLPGSPALPLAEYRAAWLGVRAPAFRPRGGRARNDGLAPTRALLAGVMDLGAWPTAEREGDLADLDEAAAIDAVACALLARRCLDGPGDRWALVGNATAGRMALAACPEMIHRARINIERLREAGTINIAPEVAGARVGPPQSW
;
A
#
# COMPACT_ATOMS: atom_id res chain seq x y z
N VAL A 1 -10.94 8.88 -13.20
CA VAL A 1 -10.84 8.00 -12.01
C VAL A 1 -9.89 8.65 -11.02
N ARG A 2 -10.31 8.78 -9.77
CA ARG A 2 -9.53 9.35 -8.68
C ARG A 2 -8.54 8.33 -8.14
N ALA A 3 -7.39 8.82 -7.64
CA ALA A 3 -6.41 8.02 -6.92
C ALA A 3 -6.55 8.29 -5.43
N VAL A 4 -6.87 7.27 -4.64
CA VAL A 4 -7.11 7.38 -3.20
C VAL A 4 -6.28 6.34 -2.45
N GLY A 5 -5.66 6.74 -1.35
CA GLY A 5 -4.96 5.87 -0.43
C GLY A 5 -5.56 5.94 0.96
N ILE A 6 -5.61 4.81 1.64
CA ILE A 6 -6.15 4.69 3.00
C ILE A 6 -5.10 4.03 3.89
N HIS A 7 -4.73 4.72 4.96
CA HIS A 7 -4.15 4.10 6.15
C HIS A 7 -5.28 3.69 7.09
N LEU A 8 -5.35 2.41 7.43
CA LEU A 8 -6.42 1.88 8.25
C LEU A 8 -5.93 1.43 9.62
N VAL A 9 -6.38 2.10 10.68
CA VAL A 9 -6.21 1.59 12.04
C VAL A 9 -7.07 0.34 12.22
N GLN A 10 -6.42 -0.81 12.39
CA GLN A 10 -7.08 -2.13 12.44
C GLN A 10 -7.71 -2.45 13.80
N ASP A 11 -7.11 -1.99 14.92
CA ASP A 11 -7.60 -2.33 16.26
C ASP A 11 -8.87 -1.56 16.59
N THR A 12 -9.99 -2.27 16.55
CA THR A 12 -11.32 -1.75 16.88
C THR A 12 -11.77 -2.07 18.31
N ARG A 13 -10.93 -2.78 19.09
CA ARG A 13 -11.29 -3.19 20.47
C ARG A 13 -11.24 -2.06 21.49
N ARG A 14 -10.72 -0.90 21.09
CA ARG A 14 -10.57 0.28 21.95
C ARG A 14 -11.20 1.48 21.27
N ASP A 15 -12.32 1.94 21.80
CA ASP A 15 -12.96 3.18 21.37
C ASP A 15 -12.07 4.42 21.60
N ASP A 16 -11.11 4.29 22.54
CA ASP A 16 -10.13 5.31 22.92
C ASP A 16 -8.77 5.14 22.21
N ALA A 17 -8.69 4.29 21.17
CA ALA A 17 -7.44 4.09 20.44
C ALA A 17 -6.86 5.45 19.99
N PRO A 18 -5.58 5.74 20.29
CA PRO A 18 -5.00 7.05 20.00
C PRO A 18 -4.83 7.29 18.49
N GLY A 19 -4.80 6.22 17.69
CA GLY A 19 -4.65 6.29 16.24
C GLY A 19 -5.95 6.66 15.53
N ARG A 20 -5.81 7.40 14.42
CA ARG A 20 -6.88 7.68 13.46
C ARG A 20 -6.51 7.08 12.11
N SER A 21 -7.51 6.58 11.37
CA SER A 21 -7.33 6.25 9.96
C SER A 21 -7.16 7.52 9.14
N ALA A 22 -6.42 7.46 8.05
CA ALA A 22 -6.21 8.58 7.15
C ALA A 22 -6.65 8.22 5.72
N VAL A 23 -7.28 9.16 5.03
CA VAL A 23 -7.66 9.07 3.62
C VAL A 23 -6.95 10.19 2.87
N ALA A 24 -6.17 9.86 1.86
CA ALA A 24 -5.46 10.81 1.01
C ALA A 24 -5.91 10.69 -0.45
N GLY A 25 -5.97 11.81 -1.16
CA GLY A 25 -6.24 11.84 -2.59
C GLY A 25 -5.11 12.49 -3.35
N ILE A 26 -4.84 12.00 -4.59
CA ILE A 26 -3.85 12.60 -5.50
C ILE A 26 -4.51 12.92 -6.83
N THR A 27 -4.28 14.14 -7.33
CA THR A 27 -4.78 14.64 -8.61
C THR A 27 -4.00 14.04 -9.79
N PRO A 28 -4.54 14.10 -11.02
CA PRO A 28 -3.79 13.73 -12.23
C PRO A 28 -2.48 14.51 -12.42
N GLY A 29 -2.41 15.75 -11.90
CA GLY A 29 -1.19 16.56 -11.91
C GLY A 29 -0.16 16.19 -10.84
N ASN A 30 -0.33 15.06 -10.17
CA ASN A 30 0.58 14.56 -9.12
C ASN A 30 0.68 15.50 -7.91
N ALA A 31 -0.41 16.21 -7.59
CA ALA A 31 -0.52 17.05 -6.40
C ALA A 31 -1.45 16.39 -5.38
N LEU A 32 -1.11 16.52 -4.09
CA LEU A 32 -1.96 16.09 -2.99
C LEU A 32 -3.25 16.94 -2.98
N SER A 33 -4.41 16.30 -3.12
CA SER A 33 -5.71 17.00 -3.05
C SER A 33 -6.17 17.21 -1.61
N GLY A 34 -5.60 16.51 -0.66
CA GLY A 34 -5.84 16.63 0.77
C GLY A 34 -5.65 15.31 1.50
N VAL A 35 -5.59 15.41 2.82
CA VAL A 35 -5.62 14.26 3.74
C VAL A 35 -6.70 14.52 4.79
N ARG A 36 -7.56 13.52 5.01
CA ARG A 36 -8.63 13.56 6.02
C ARG A 36 -8.40 12.48 7.07
N MET A 37 -8.35 12.88 8.33
CA MET A 37 -8.27 11.96 9.46
C MET A 37 -9.66 11.47 9.84
N CYS A 38 -9.83 10.14 9.92
CA CYS A 38 -11.13 9.49 10.11
C CYS A 38 -11.13 8.61 11.36
N ARG A 39 -12.22 8.63 12.14
CA ARG A 39 -12.41 7.76 13.32
C ARG A 39 -13.34 6.57 13.08
N SER A 40 -14.13 6.59 12.00
CA SER A 40 -15.10 5.55 11.68
C SER A 40 -15.04 5.14 10.21
N ASP A 41 -15.59 3.98 9.88
CA ASP A 41 -15.68 3.50 8.48
C ASP A 41 -16.61 4.41 7.66
N GLY A 42 -17.70 4.91 8.24
CA GLY A 42 -18.56 5.90 7.57
C GLY A 42 -17.78 7.15 7.18
N ALA A 43 -16.97 7.71 8.11
CA ALA A 43 -16.14 8.87 7.81
C ALA A 43 -15.06 8.58 6.73
N ILE A 44 -14.57 7.33 6.63
CA ILE A 44 -13.67 6.92 5.56
C ILE A 44 -14.41 6.89 4.23
N VAL A 45 -15.58 6.25 4.17
CA VAL A 45 -16.41 6.20 2.95
C VAL A 45 -16.77 7.60 2.48
N ASP A 46 -17.21 8.47 3.39
CA ASP A 46 -17.51 9.89 3.08
C ASP A 46 -16.27 10.65 2.56
N ALA A 47 -15.08 10.35 3.09
CA ALA A 47 -13.85 10.98 2.63
C ALA A 47 -13.42 10.49 1.24
N VAL A 48 -13.67 9.22 0.91
CA VAL A 48 -13.47 8.68 -0.44
C VAL A 48 -14.46 9.33 -1.41
N GLY A 49 -15.73 9.54 -1.01
CA GLY A 49 -16.78 10.19 -1.81
C GLY A 49 -17.33 9.28 -2.91
N ASP A 50 -18.27 9.80 -3.70
CA ASP A 50 -19.10 9.01 -4.63
C ASP A 50 -18.47 8.82 -6.02
N GLU A 51 -17.46 9.63 -6.39
CA GLU A 51 -16.81 9.51 -7.69
C GLU A 51 -15.95 8.25 -7.79
N PRO A 52 -16.04 7.45 -8.86
CA PRO A 52 -15.23 6.26 -9.05
C PRO A 52 -13.75 6.49 -8.80
N ALA A 53 -13.15 5.68 -7.94
CA ALA A 53 -11.76 5.78 -7.54
C ALA A 53 -11.05 4.43 -7.59
N LEU A 54 -9.74 4.45 -7.81
CA LEU A 54 -8.85 3.38 -7.40
C LEU A 54 -8.43 3.66 -5.96
N VAL A 55 -8.85 2.79 -5.05
CA VAL A 55 -8.60 2.89 -3.61
C VAL A 55 -7.58 1.84 -3.20
N LEU A 56 -6.43 2.26 -2.72
CA LEU A 56 -5.42 1.36 -2.16
C LEU A 56 -5.41 1.47 -0.64
N ILE A 57 -5.57 0.33 0.04
CA ILE A 57 -5.65 0.24 1.51
C ILE A 57 -4.41 -0.46 2.04
N ASP A 58 -3.78 0.05 3.08
CA ASP A 58 -2.62 -0.55 3.75
C ASP A 58 -3.00 -1.72 4.68
N ALA A 59 -4.05 -2.41 4.34
CA ALA A 59 -4.61 -3.48 5.12
C ALA A 59 -5.19 -4.58 4.23
N PRO A 60 -5.24 -5.85 4.70
CA PRO A 60 -5.76 -6.95 3.91
C PRO A 60 -7.27 -6.85 3.72
N VAL A 61 -7.72 -6.72 2.47
CA VAL A 61 -9.15 -6.67 2.10
C VAL A 61 -9.72 -8.05 1.78
N VAL A 62 -8.87 -9.06 1.67
CA VAL A 62 -9.26 -10.48 1.57
C VAL A 62 -8.52 -11.25 2.65
N VAL A 63 -9.26 -11.90 3.55
CA VAL A 63 -8.72 -12.69 4.66
C VAL A 63 -9.31 -14.09 4.59
N PRO A 64 -8.51 -15.11 4.25
CA PRO A 64 -8.98 -16.48 4.20
C PRO A 64 -9.19 -17.06 5.61
N ASP A 65 -10.17 -17.95 5.74
CA ASP A 65 -10.45 -18.68 6.99
C ASP A 65 -9.44 -19.77 7.29
N VAL A 66 -8.61 -20.13 6.32
CA VAL A 66 -7.64 -21.23 6.44
C VAL A 66 -6.30 -20.76 7.00
N ALA A 67 -5.60 -21.66 7.68
CA ALA A 67 -4.23 -21.42 8.13
C ALA A 67 -3.26 -21.38 6.94
N GLY A 68 -2.24 -20.53 7.04
CA GLY A 68 -1.19 -20.46 6.03
C GLY A 68 -0.98 -19.02 5.51
N ARG A 69 -0.25 -18.93 4.42
CA ARG A 69 -0.04 -17.69 3.68
C ARG A 69 -0.95 -17.68 2.46
N ARG A 70 -1.43 -16.49 2.11
CA ARG A 70 -2.08 -16.27 0.82
C ARG A 70 -1.05 -16.39 -0.32
N ASP A 71 -1.50 -16.73 -1.52
CA ASP A 71 -0.61 -16.85 -2.70
C ASP A 71 0.21 -15.56 -2.92
N VAL A 72 -0.42 -14.39 -2.76
CA VAL A 72 0.25 -13.09 -2.85
C VAL A 72 1.39 -12.95 -1.84
N GLU A 73 1.22 -13.44 -0.61
CA GLU A 73 2.25 -13.37 0.44
C GLU A 73 3.44 -14.29 0.17
N HIS A 74 3.23 -15.42 -0.51
CA HIS A 74 4.32 -16.26 -1.00
C HIS A 74 5.15 -15.51 -2.06
N VAL A 75 4.49 -14.85 -3.00
CA VAL A 75 5.19 -14.05 -4.04
C VAL A 75 5.97 -12.90 -3.41
N LEU A 76 5.38 -12.16 -2.45
CA LEU A 76 6.06 -11.08 -1.75
C LEU A 76 7.30 -11.54 -1.01
N ALA A 77 7.21 -12.69 -0.30
CA ALA A 77 8.36 -13.25 0.41
C ALA A 77 9.54 -13.55 -0.54
N TRP A 78 9.26 -14.01 -1.75
CA TRP A 78 10.27 -14.26 -2.78
C TRP A 78 10.79 -12.97 -3.44
N LEU A 79 10.11 -11.85 -3.25
CA LEU A 79 10.58 -10.51 -3.63
C LEU A 79 11.36 -9.81 -2.51
N ASP A 80 11.61 -10.49 -1.39
CA ASP A 80 12.18 -9.92 -0.17
C ASP A 80 11.35 -8.73 0.36
N ILE A 81 10.04 -8.81 0.19
CA ILE A 81 9.05 -7.88 0.73
C ILE A 81 8.40 -8.56 1.93
N SER A 82 8.61 -7.96 3.12
CA SER A 82 7.99 -8.47 4.33
C SER A 82 6.51 -8.13 4.36
N ALA A 83 5.66 -9.14 4.41
CA ALA A 83 4.24 -9.00 4.64
C ALA A 83 3.82 -9.86 5.85
N PHE A 84 2.88 -9.36 6.62
CA PHE A 84 2.29 -10.11 7.73
C PHE A 84 1.41 -11.23 7.16
N PRO A 85 1.61 -12.50 7.54
CA PRO A 85 0.74 -13.58 7.08
C PRO A 85 -0.68 -13.38 7.59
N VAL A 86 -1.64 -13.24 6.67
CA VAL A 86 -3.03 -12.87 6.96
C VAL A 86 -3.92 -14.10 6.99
N THR A 87 -4.49 -14.39 8.17
CA THR A 87 -5.54 -15.42 8.37
C THR A 87 -6.56 -14.90 9.35
N ALA A 88 -7.82 -15.34 9.26
CA ALA A 88 -8.87 -14.90 10.17
C ALA A 88 -8.48 -15.07 11.65
N PRO A 89 -7.97 -16.22 12.14
CA PRO A 89 -7.55 -16.34 13.53
C PRO A 89 -6.44 -15.38 13.96
N ARG A 90 -5.54 -15.02 13.04
CA ARG A 90 -4.49 -14.02 13.34
C ARG A 90 -5.04 -12.61 13.42
N MET A 91 -5.94 -12.25 12.50
CA MET A 91 -6.60 -10.95 12.50
C MET A 91 -7.43 -10.76 13.77
N ASP A 92 -8.20 -11.79 14.16
CA ASP A 92 -8.97 -11.78 15.41
C ASP A 92 -8.08 -11.59 16.63
N LYS A 93 -6.99 -12.37 16.73
CA LYS A 93 -6.06 -12.27 17.84
C LYS A 93 -5.33 -10.93 17.92
N ALA A 94 -4.87 -10.43 16.78
CA ALA A 94 -4.06 -9.21 16.72
C ALA A 94 -4.91 -7.95 16.81
N PHE A 95 -6.09 -7.91 16.18
CA PHE A 95 -6.85 -6.68 15.92
C PHE A 95 -8.34 -6.77 16.30
N GLY A 96 -8.84 -7.95 16.73
CA GLY A 96 -10.25 -8.15 17.01
C GLY A 96 -11.12 -8.32 15.76
N GLY A 97 -10.51 -8.65 14.62
CA GLY A 97 -11.18 -8.89 13.35
C GLY A 97 -10.46 -8.32 12.15
N ALA A 98 -11.05 -8.51 10.98
CA ALA A 98 -10.53 -8.03 9.70
C ALA A 98 -11.35 -6.83 9.19
N ARG A 99 -11.25 -5.69 9.87
CA ARG A 99 -11.98 -4.44 9.55
C ARG A 99 -11.92 -4.05 8.07
N ALA A 100 -10.74 -4.20 7.45
CA ALA A 100 -10.53 -3.83 6.06
C ALA A 100 -11.37 -4.66 5.08
N VAL A 101 -11.79 -5.88 5.44
CA VAL A 101 -12.65 -6.72 4.58
C VAL A 101 -14.03 -6.07 4.42
N ALA A 102 -14.66 -5.66 5.51
CA ALA A 102 -15.97 -5.02 5.48
C ALA A 102 -15.89 -3.64 4.80
N LEU A 103 -14.88 -2.84 5.13
CA LEU A 103 -14.65 -1.54 4.49
C LEU A 103 -14.39 -1.70 2.98
N GLY A 104 -13.54 -2.64 2.57
CA GLY A 104 -13.27 -2.92 1.17
C GLY A 104 -14.51 -3.34 0.39
N ALA A 105 -15.37 -4.18 0.99
CA ALA A 105 -16.65 -4.57 0.40
C ALA A 105 -17.62 -3.37 0.26
N ALA A 106 -17.69 -2.49 1.26
CA ALA A 106 -18.53 -1.28 1.21
C ALA A 106 -18.06 -0.34 0.08
N LEU A 107 -16.76 -0.08 -0.02
CA LEU A 107 -16.18 0.76 -1.07
C LEU A 107 -16.39 0.14 -2.47
N ALA A 108 -16.22 -1.18 -2.61
CA ALA A 108 -16.47 -1.86 -3.87
C ALA A 108 -17.95 -1.78 -4.28
N SER A 109 -18.87 -1.90 -3.31
CA SER A 109 -20.31 -1.74 -3.53
C SER A 109 -20.70 -0.30 -3.92
N ALA A 110 -19.92 0.69 -3.49
CA ALA A 110 -20.06 2.08 -3.92
C ALA A 110 -19.44 2.37 -5.32
N GLY A 111 -18.91 1.36 -6.00
CA GLY A 111 -18.38 1.49 -7.36
C GLY A 111 -16.89 1.84 -7.44
N HIS A 112 -16.15 1.73 -6.34
CA HIS A 112 -14.72 1.91 -6.34
C HIS A 112 -13.98 0.59 -6.66
N VAL A 113 -12.80 0.71 -7.22
CA VAL A 113 -11.86 -0.41 -7.35
C VAL A 113 -10.96 -0.43 -6.12
N VAL A 114 -10.93 -1.56 -5.41
CA VAL A 114 -10.20 -1.68 -4.15
C VAL A 114 -9.10 -2.72 -4.26
N ALA A 115 -7.91 -2.40 -3.78
CA ALA A 115 -6.78 -3.33 -3.64
C ALA A 115 -5.95 -3.00 -2.39
N GLU A 116 -5.09 -3.94 -2.01
CA GLU A 116 -4.15 -3.78 -0.91
C GLU A 116 -2.88 -3.05 -1.37
N ALA A 117 -2.21 -2.36 -0.46
CA ALA A 117 -0.89 -1.78 -0.68
C ALA A 117 0.00 -1.92 0.56
N LEU A 118 1.30 -1.78 0.37
CA LEU A 118 2.30 -1.76 1.44
C LEU A 118 3.04 -0.42 1.39
N PRO A 119 2.70 0.57 2.22
CA PRO A 119 3.35 1.88 2.23
C PRO A 119 4.88 1.81 2.35
N ASP A 120 5.41 0.91 3.19
CA ASP A 120 6.85 0.68 3.31
C ASP A 120 7.51 0.30 1.99
N GLN A 121 6.84 -0.53 1.20
CA GLN A 121 7.35 -0.97 -0.09
C GLN A 121 7.32 0.20 -1.09
N VAL A 122 6.28 1.04 -1.05
CA VAL A 122 6.22 2.26 -1.86
C VAL A 122 7.38 3.20 -1.53
N LEU A 123 7.60 3.49 -0.25
CA LEU A 123 8.70 4.36 0.19
C LEU A 123 10.07 3.79 -0.15
N ARG A 124 10.28 2.49 0.01
CA ARG A 124 11.52 1.83 -0.42
C ARG A 124 11.73 1.95 -1.94
N GLN A 125 10.68 1.80 -2.73
CA GLN A 125 10.77 1.96 -4.18
C GLN A 125 11.12 3.41 -4.58
N LEU A 126 10.59 4.42 -3.88
CA LEU A 126 10.97 5.82 -4.11
C LEU A 126 12.46 6.06 -3.83
N ILE A 127 13.00 5.50 -2.75
CA ILE A 127 14.43 5.60 -2.44
C ILE A 127 15.26 4.87 -3.50
N TRP A 128 14.83 3.69 -3.94
CA TRP A 128 15.47 2.97 -5.03
C TRP A 128 15.54 3.84 -6.30
N GLU A 129 14.46 4.48 -6.67
CA GLU A 129 14.37 5.33 -7.86
C GLU A 129 15.26 6.58 -7.78
N GLN A 130 15.49 7.13 -6.59
CA GLN A 130 16.45 8.24 -6.42
C GLN A 130 17.91 7.83 -6.70
N GLY A 131 18.26 6.58 -6.40
CA GLY A 131 19.61 6.02 -6.69
C GLY A 131 19.76 5.43 -8.10
N HIS A 132 18.65 5.22 -8.81
CA HIS A 132 18.61 4.55 -10.11
C HIS A 132 17.79 5.37 -11.10
N LEU A 133 18.46 6.20 -11.89
CA LEU A 133 17.80 7.10 -12.84
C LEU A 133 17.00 6.32 -13.89
N PRO A 134 15.87 6.88 -14.37
CA PRO A 134 15.14 6.31 -15.49
C PRO A 134 16.04 6.13 -16.72
N GLY A 135 15.99 4.96 -17.34
CA GLY A 135 16.83 4.62 -18.50
C GLY A 135 18.20 4.06 -18.15
N SER A 136 18.57 3.94 -16.87
CA SER A 136 19.73 3.14 -16.48
C SER A 136 19.57 1.69 -16.95
N PRO A 137 20.67 1.00 -17.37
CA PRO A 137 20.61 -0.41 -17.70
C PRO A 137 20.03 -1.23 -16.54
N ALA A 138 19.14 -2.18 -16.87
CA ALA A 138 18.60 -3.09 -15.87
C ALA A 138 19.73 -3.89 -15.22
N LEU A 139 19.70 -3.98 -13.88
CA LEU A 139 20.68 -4.76 -13.14
C LEU A 139 20.41 -6.28 -13.33
N PRO A 140 21.46 -7.10 -13.39
CA PRO A 140 21.31 -8.53 -13.22
C PRO A 140 20.53 -8.85 -11.92
N LEU A 141 19.64 -9.86 -11.96
CA LEU A 141 18.73 -10.14 -10.84
C LEU A 141 19.43 -10.34 -9.49
N ALA A 142 20.64 -10.94 -9.48
CA ALA A 142 21.40 -11.12 -8.24
C ALA A 142 21.91 -9.80 -7.67
N GLU A 143 22.39 -8.90 -8.52
CA GLU A 143 22.85 -7.56 -8.13
C GLU A 143 21.68 -6.69 -7.68
N TYR A 144 20.57 -6.70 -8.43
CA TYR A 144 19.33 -6.05 -8.04
C TYR A 144 18.91 -6.50 -6.63
N ARG A 145 18.86 -7.81 -6.38
CA ARG A 145 18.47 -8.35 -5.08
C ARG A 145 19.37 -7.85 -3.95
N ALA A 146 20.67 -7.91 -4.14
CA ALA A 146 21.65 -7.45 -3.13
C ALA A 146 21.46 -5.96 -2.83
N ALA A 147 21.32 -5.14 -3.86
CA ALA A 147 21.09 -3.70 -3.71
C ALA A 147 19.75 -3.39 -3.06
N TRP A 148 18.66 -4.06 -3.50
CA TRP A 148 17.32 -3.91 -2.94
C TRP A 148 17.26 -4.25 -1.45
N LEU A 149 17.96 -5.28 -1.01
CA LEU A 149 18.05 -5.63 0.41
C LEU A 149 18.74 -4.55 1.25
N GLY A 150 19.53 -3.68 0.66
CA GLY A 150 20.16 -2.52 1.30
C GLY A 150 19.22 -1.31 1.47
N VAL A 151 18.16 -1.20 0.66
CA VAL A 151 17.24 -0.07 0.71
C VAL A 151 16.38 -0.13 1.97
N ARG A 152 16.31 0.96 2.72
CA ARG A 152 15.50 1.08 3.94
C ARG A 152 14.69 2.37 3.91
N ALA A 153 13.38 2.27 4.12
CA ALA A 153 12.56 3.45 4.40
C ALA A 153 12.91 4.02 5.79
N PRO A 154 12.82 5.33 5.97
CA PRO A 154 12.97 5.93 7.29
C PRO A 154 11.99 5.32 8.29
N ALA A 155 12.42 5.12 9.53
CA ALA A 155 11.58 4.53 10.57
C ALA A 155 10.75 5.64 11.25
N PHE A 156 9.51 5.81 10.84
CA PHE A 156 8.60 6.84 11.36
C PHE A 156 7.37 6.28 12.08
N ARG A 157 7.05 4.99 11.89
CA ARG A 157 5.87 4.41 12.54
C ARG A 157 6.12 4.10 14.01
N PRO A 158 5.08 4.23 14.85
CA PRO A 158 5.20 3.97 16.27
C PRO A 158 5.66 2.55 16.56
N ARG A 159 6.51 2.40 17.58
CA ARG A 159 6.86 1.09 18.15
C ARG A 159 6.60 1.12 19.66
N GLY A 160 5.89 0.08 20.15
CA GLY A 160 5.59 -0.03 21.58
C GLY A 160 4.73 1.12 22.11
N GLY A 161 3.83 1.68 21.29
CA GLY A 161 2.93 2.76 21.66
C GLY A 161 3.55 4.17 21.72
N ARG A 162 4.81 4.32 21.32
CA ARG A 162 5.49 5.62 21.21
C ARG A 162 5.66 6.03 19.77
N ALA A 163 5.33 7.26 19.44
CA ALA A 163 5.63 7.85 18.14
C ALA A 163 7.14 7.90 17.90
N ARG A 164 7.54 7.74 16.66
CA ARG A 164 8.90 7.95 16.18
C ARG A 164 8.88 9.13 15.23
N ASN A 165 9.31 10.26 15.73
CA ASN A 165 9.30 11.50 14.94
C ASN A 165 10.56 11.73 14.11
N ASP A 166 11.67 11.02 14.40
CA ASP A 166 12.94 11.13 13.70
C ASP A 166 12.86 10.79 12.20
N GLY A 167 11.92 9.92 11.82
CA GLY A 167 11.69 9.54 10.43
C GLY A 167 10.58 10.30 9.71
N LEU A 168 9.76 11.10 10.38
CA LEU A 168 8.60 11.78 9.78
C LEU A 168 9.04 12.81 8.73
N ALA A 169 9.88 13.76 9.12
CA ALA A 169 10.35 14.82 8.23
C ALA A 169 11.16 14.27 7.02
N PRO A 170 12.10 13.32 7.17
CA PRO A 170 12.76 12.69 6.03
C PRO A 170 11.79 11.97 5.10
N THR A 171 10.76 11.28 5.62
CA THR A 171 9.78 10.59 4.77
C THR A 171 8.89 11.58 4.03
N ARG A 172 8.46 12.66 4.67
CA ARG A 172 7.72 13.74 4.01
C ARG A 172 8.56 14.40 2.91
N ALA A 173 9.86 14.64 3.15
CA ALA A 173 10.76 15.17 2.14
C ALA A 173 10.93 14.22 0.94
N LEU A 174 10.96 12.90 1.18
CA LEU A 174 10.97 11.90 0.12
C LEU A 174 9.72 12.00 -0.76
N LEU A 175 8.53 12.13 -0.17
CA LEU A 175 7.27 12.33 -0.90
C LEU A 175 7.26 13.66 -1.66
N ALA A 176 7.72 14.75 -1.03
CA ALA A 176 7.83 16.06 -1.66
C ALA A 176 8.76 16.06 -2.89
N GLY A 177 9.73 15.16 -2.95
CA GLY A 177 10.60 14.98 -4.11
C GLY A 177 9.92 14.39 -5.35
N VAL A 178 8.70 13.84 -5.20
CA VAL A 178 7.99 13.15 -6.30
C VAL A 178 6.58 13.69 -6.56
N MET A 179 6.04 14.53 -5.66
CA MET A 179 4.71 15.11 -5.78
C MET A 179 4.60 16.46 -5.05
N ASP A 180 3.62 17.26 -5.44
CA ASP A 180 3.28 18.50 -4.71
C ASP A 180 2.49 18.18 -3.44
N LEU A 181 3.02 18.56 -2.28
CA LEU A 181 2.42 18.38 -0.95
C LEU A 181 1.68 19.62 -0.45
N GLY A 182 1.31 20.58 -1.32
CA GLY A 182 0.71 21.86 -0.90
C GLY A 182 -0.54 21.75 -0.01
N ALA A 183 -1.29 20.64 -0.12
CA ALA A 183 -2.45 20.33 0.72
C ALA A 183 -2.13 19.41 1.90
N TRP A 184 -0.88 19.40 2.41
CA TRP A 184 -0.51 18.61 3.60
C TRP A 184 -1.32 19.06 4.81
N PRO A 185 -1.86 18.12 5.62
CA PRO A 185 -2.74 18.48 6.71
C PRO A 185 -1.99 19.27 7.80
N THR A 186 -2.65 20.30 8.34
CA THR A 186 -2.21 20.93 9.57
C THR A 186 -2.48 20.00 10.74
N ALA A 187 -1.55 19.91 11.68
CA ALA A 187 -1.74 19.14 12.90
C ALA A 187 -2.94 19.66 13.69
N GLU A 188 -3.92 18.79 13.92
CA GLU A 188 -5.10 19.10 14.76
C GLU A 188 -4.88 18.70 16.24
N ARG A 189 -3.87 17.90 16.49
CA ARG A 189 -3.49 17.38 17.80
C ARG A 189 -2.04 17.75 18.11
N GLU A 190 -1.61 17.59 19.35
CA GLU A 190 -0.27 17.95 19.80
C GLU A 190 0.51 16.72 20.27
N GLY A 191 1.83 16.86 20.37
CA GLY A 191 2.76 15.84 20.88
C GLY A 191 2.67 14.52 20.12
N ASP A 192 2.78 13.40 20.82
CA ASP A 192 2.76 12.04 20.24
C ASP A 192 1.52 11.77 19.37
N LEU A 193 0.40 12.42 19.64
CA LEU A 193 -0.83 12.26 18.85
C LEU A 193 -0.73 12.94 17.48
N ALA A 194 -0.03 14.08 17.40
CA ALA A 194 0.27 14.72 16.12
C ALA A 194 1.20 13.84 15.27
N ASP A 195 2.23 13.25 15.88
CA ASP A 195 3.16 12.35 15.22
C ASP A 195 2.47 11.07 14.71
N LEU A 196 1.49 10.54 15.46
CA LEU A 196 0.67 9.41 15.02
C LEU A 196 -0.19 9.76 13.80
N ASP A 197 -0.78 10.94 13.80
CA ASP A 197 -1.57 11.42 12.66
C ASP A 197 -0.71 11.70 11.44
N GLU A 198 0.48 12.27 11.62
CA GLU A 198 1.42 12.48 10.53
C GLU A 198 1.90 11.15 9.94
N ALA A 199 2.19 10.14 10.77
CA ALA A 199 2.54 8.80 10.31
C ALA A 199 1.41 8.16 9.50
N ALA A 200 0.16 8.28 9.96
CA ALA A 200 -1.02 7.80 9.24
C ALA A 200 -1.21 8.54 7.91
N ALA A 201 -1.00 9.86 7.89
CA ALA A 201 -1.06 10.67 6.67
C ALA A 201 0.01 10.23 5.65
N ILE A 202 1.25 9.99 6.08
CA ILE A 202 2.34 9.48 5.22
C ILE A 202 1.94 8.15 4.58
N ASP A 203 1.41 7.20 5.36
CA ASP A 203 0.99 5.90 4.85
C ASP A 203 -0.15 6.02 3.82
N ALA A 204 -1.16 6.84 4.12
CA ALA A 204 -2.25 7.10 3.18
C ALA A 204 -1.77 7.77 1.88
N VAL A 205 -0.86 8.76 1.98
CA VAL A 205 -0.29 9.45 0.82
C VAL A 205 0.56 8.50 -0.02
N ALA A 206 1.36 7.61 0.60
CA ALA A 206 2.11 6.59 -0.13
C ALA A 206 1.19 5.64 -0.91
N CYS A 207 0.08 5.19 -0.30
CA CYS A 207 -0.94 4.41 -1.00
C CYS A 207 -1.59 5.18 -2.15
N ALA A 208 -1.96 6.46 -1.95
CA ALA A 208 -2.56 7.30 -2.98
C ALA A 208 -1.60 7.55 -4.15
N LEU A 209 -0.31 7.77 -3.87
CA LEU A 209 0.72 7.90 -4.89
C LEU A 209 0.85 6.63 -5.74
N LEU A 210 0.83 5.46 -5.10
CA LEU A 210 0.82 4.20 -5.84
C LEU A 210 -0.46 4.04 -6.67
N ALA A 211 -1.64 4.39 -6.13
CA ALA A 211 -2.88 4.41 -6.89
C ALA A 211 -2.78 5.32 -8.13
N ARG A 212 -2.17 6.50 -7.98
CA ARG A 212 -1.94 7.42 -9.11
C ARG A 212 -1.01 6.80 -10.15
N ARG A 213 0.07 6.16 -9.72
CA ARG A 213 0.99 5.43 -10.62
C ARG A 213 0.31 4.30 -11.38
N CYS A 214 -0.59 3.56 -10.72
CA CYS A 214 -1.37 2.52 -11.36
C CYS A 214 -2.33 3.05 -12.44
N LEU A 215 -2.86 4.26 -12.27
CA LEU A 215 -3.80 4.86 -13.22
C LEU A 215 -3.09 5.49 -14.42
N ASP A 216 -2.00 6.21 -14.22
CA ASP A 216 -1.39 7.05 -15.25
C ASP A 216 0.08 6.70 -15.53
N GLY A 217 0.70 5.97 -14.62
CA GLY A 217 2.12 5.65 -14.71
C GLY A 217 2.43 4.65 -15.83
N PRO A 218 3.68 4.64 -16.32
CA PRO A 218 4.14 3.59 -17.20
C PRO A 218 4.07 2.23 -16.50
N GLY A 219 3.68 1.19 -17.22
CA GLY A 219 3.46 -0.15 -16.67
C GLY A 219 4.71 -0.87 -16.13
N ASP A 220 5.88 -0.25 -16.21
CA ASP A 220 7.13 -0.70 -15.60
C ASP A 220 7.42 -0.09 -14.22
N ARG A 221 6.53 0.76 -13.71
CA ARG A 221 6.65 1.47 -12.42
C ARG A 221 5.74 0.93 -11.32
N TRP A 222 4.91 -0.03 -11.64
CA TRP A 222 4.00 -0.67 -10.71
C TRP A 222 3.67 -2.10 -11.15
N ALA A 223 3.23 -2.92 -10.20
CA ALA A 223 2.70 -4.25 -10.46
C ALA A 223 1.46 -4.49 -9.61
N LEU A 224 0.47 -5.20 -10.16
CA LEU A 224 -0.63 -5.77 -9.41
C LEU A 224 -0.38 -7.27 -9.29
N VAL A 225 -0.26 -7.77 -8.07
CA VAL A 225 0.02 -9.17 -7.77
C VAL A 225 -1.17 -9.78 -7.05
N GLY A 226 -1.60 -10.95 -7.50
CA GLY A 226 -2.75 -11.64 -6.92
C GLY A 226 -4.03 -11.46 -7.73
N ASN A 227 -5.16 -11.85 -7.14
CA ASN A 227 -6.47 -11.81 -7.76
C ASN A 227 -7.57 -11.46 -6.76
N ALA A 228 -8.82 -11.31 -7.25
CA ALA A 228 -9.94 -10.89 -6.41
C ALA A 228 -10.29 -11.89 -5.29
N THR A 229 -10.00 -13.19 -5.46
CA THR A 229 -10.36 -14.24 -4.50
C THR A 229 -9.28 -14.53 -3.48
N ALA A 230 -7.99 -14.36 -3.85
CA ALA A 230 -6.84 -14.62 -2.98
C ALA A 230 -6.22 -13.35 -2.39
N GLY A 231 -6.76 -12.19 -2.74
CA GLY A 231 -6.22 -10.88 -2.42
C GLY A 231 -5.41 -10.30 -3.57
N ARG A 232 -5.60 -9.00 -3.82
CA ARG A 232 -4.83 -8.20 -4.79
C ARG A 232 -3.97 -7.21 -4.05
N MET A 233 -2.69 -7.16 -4.42
CA MET A 233 -1.76 -6.19 -3.87
C MET A 233 -1.10 -5.38 -4.96
N ALA A 234 -1.23 -4.07 -4.88
CA ALA A 234 -0.49 -3.14 -5.71
C ALA A 234 0.91 -2.92 -5.11
N LEU A 235 1.91 -2.95 -5.95
CA LEU A 235 3.32 -2.72 -5.60
C LEU A 235 3.86 -1.58 -6.45
N ALA A 236 4.55 -0.63 -5.84
CA ALA A 236 5.45 0.24 -6.57
C ALA A 236 6.64 -0.62 -7.05
N ALA A 237 6.98 -0.59 -8.32
CA ALA A 237 7.91 -1.54 -8.90
C ALA A 237 8.89 -0.88 -9.86
N CYS A 238 9.97 -1.60 -10.16
CA CYS A 238 10.87 -1.36 -11.28
C CYS A 238 10.84 -2.57 -12.22
N PRO A 239 11.37 -2.46 -13.44
CA PRO A 239 11.37 -3.57 -14.39
C PRO A 239 11.97 -4.86 -13.83
N GLU A 240 13.05 -4.76 -13.04
CA GLU A 240 13.71 -5.91 -12.40
C GLU A 240 12.80 -6.61 -11.39
N MET A 241 12.06 -5.85 -10.59
CA MET A 241 11.09 -6.40 -9.62
C MET A 241 9.96 -7.12 -10.33
N ILE A 242 9.41 -6.53 -11.40
CA ILE A 242 8.34 -7.13 -12.20
C ILE A 242 8.83 -8.43 -12.85
N HIS A 243 10.02 -8.41 -13.44
CA HIS A 243 10.62 -9.61 -14.05
C HIS A 243 10.83 -10.71 -13.00
N ARG A 244 11.36 -10.36 -11.84
CA ARG A 244 11.56 -11.29 -10.73
C ARG A 244 10.22 -11.86 -10.21
N ALA A 245 9.19 -11.04 -10.11
CA ALA A 245 7.86 -11.49 -9.70
C ALA A 245 7.32 -12.56 -10.65
N ARG A 246 7.43 -12.36 -11.96
CA ARG A 246 7.00 -13.34 -12.97
C ARG A 246 7.73 -14.68 -12.84
N ILE A 247 9.06 -14.65 -12.75
CA ILE A 247 9.87 -15.86 -12.55
C ILE A 247 9.46 -16.59 -11.25
N ASN A 248 9.25 -15.84 -10.17
CA ASN A 248 8.90 -16.42 -8.89
C ASN A 248 7.52 -17.07 -8.90
N ILE A 249 6.55 -16.46 -9.58
CA ILE A 249 5.21 -17.04 -9.74
C ILE A 249 5.27 -18.36 -10.47
N GLU A 250 6.01 -18.44 -11.59
CA GLU A 250 6.20 -19.68 -12.35
C GLU A 250 6.79 -20.79 -11.46
N ARG A 251 7.87 -20.48 -10.74
CA ARG A 251 8.53 -21.43 -9.82
C ARG A 251 7.62 -21.90 -8.67
N LEU A 252 6.87 -20.98 -8.09
CA LEU A 252 5.93 -21.32 -7.00
C LEU A 252 4.78 -22.21 -7.49
N ARG A 253 4.33 -22.01 -8.72
CA ARG A 253 3.32 -22.87 -9.38
C ARG A 253 3.87 -24.25 -9.66
N GLU A 254 5.07 -24.34 -10.27
CA GLU A 254 5.74 -25.62 -10.55
C GLU A 254 5.98 -26.41 -9.25
N ALA A 255 6.30 -25.73 -8.17
CA ALA A 255 6.46 -26.34 -6.83
C ALA A 255 5.14 -26.70 -6.13
N GLY A 256 3.98 -26.35 -6.72
CA GLY A 256 2.67 -26.56 -6.09
C GLY A 256 2.43 -25.74 -4.82
N THR A 257 3.21 -24.68 -4.61
CA THR A 257 3.12 -23.82 -3.42
C THR A 257 1.96 -22.84 -3.51
N ILE A 258 1.59 -22.42 -4.72
CA ILE A 258 0.44 -21.56 -5.00
C ILE A 258 -0.53 -22.28 -5.94
N ASN A 259 -1.82 -22.20 -5.60
CA ASN A 259 -2.87 -22.88 -6.36
C ASN A 259 -3.55 -21.96 -7.37
N ILE A 260 -3.63 -20.66 -7.06
CA ILE A 260 -4.21 -19.64 -7.93
C ILE A 260 -3.04 -18.83 -8.46
N ALA A 261 -2.81 -18.85 -9.78
CA ALA A 261 -1.76 -18.04 -10.36
C ALA A 261 -2.01 -16.56 -10.08
N PRO A 262 -1.24 -15.90 -9.20
CA PRO A 262 -1.33 -14.48 -9.09
C PRO A 262 -0.86 -13.87 -10.40
N GLU A 263 -1.68 -13.03 -10.99
CA GLU A 263 -1.31 -12.27 -12.17
C GLU A 263 -0.29 -11.20 -11.79
N VAL A 264 0.71 -10.98 -12.60
CA VAL A 264 1.55 -9.78 -12.54
C VAL A 264 1.17 -8.91 -13.72
N ALA A 265 0.36 -7.92 -13.46
CA ALA A 265 0.06 -6.88 -14.43
C ALA A 265 0.99 -5.69 -14.18
N GLY A 266 1.81 -5.37 -15.14
CA GLY A 266 2.57 -4.12 -15.25
C GLY A 266 2.38 -3.50 -16.62
N ALA A 267 1.39 -3.99 -17.39
CA ALA A 267 0.98 -3.40 -18.66
C ALA A 267 -0.26 -2.53 -18.42
N ARG A 268 -0.45 -1.50 -19.22
CA ARG A 268 -1.60 -0.59 -19.18
C ARG A 268 -2.87 -1.36 -18.82
N VAL A 269 -3.33 -1.15 -17.61
CA VAL A 269 -4.63 -1.65 -17.21
C VAL A 269 -5.65 -0.81 -17.96
N GLY A 270 -6.53 -1.48 -18.68
CA GLY A 270 -7.70 -0.84 -19.27
C GLY A 270 -8.53 -0.09 -18.22
N PRO A 271 -9.62 0.58 -18.61
CA PRO A 271 -10.47 1.30 -17.66
C PRO A 271 -10.87 0.41 -16.48
N PRO A 272 -11.19 0.98 -15.30
CA PRO A 272 -11.42 0.26 -14.03
C PRO A 272 -12.34 -0.96 -14.07
N GLN A 273 -13.13 -1.10 -15.11
CA GLN A 273 -14.03 -2.25 -15.35
C GLN A 273 -13.30 -3.57 -15.65
N SER A 274 -11.97 -3.52 -15.90
CA SER A 274 -11.13 -4.69 -16.19
C SER A 274 -10.21 -5.11 -15.04
N TRP A 275 -10.35 -4.49 -13.87
CA TRP A 275 -9.57 -4.82 -12.67
C TRP A 275 -10.18 -5.98 -11.87
#